data_f28afb294a378e2e422f139247253c3b
#
_entry.id   f28afb294a378e2e422f139247253c3b
#
_cell.length_a   1.000
_cell.length_b   1.000
_cell.length_c   1.000
_cell.angle_alpha   90.00
_cell.angle_beta   90.00
_cell.angle_gamma   90.00
#
_symmetry.space_group_name_H-M   'P 1'
#
loop_
_entity.id
_entity.type
_entity.pdbx_description
1 polymer ?
#
loop_
_entity_poly.entity_id
_entity_poly.type
_entity_poly.pdbx_seq_one_letter_code
_entity_poly.pdbx_strand_id
1 'polypeptide(L)'
;MKYPIAVDNNLATWNAYTNDYWPAEYLIDAQGVIRHVAYGEGDYGADESLIRTLLTAANPTEKLPPPTNVAYRTPTQETSPESYLGYTYASESYLVGGSLSDNVVATYQSPSNIPVGNFAMSGQWYAGPQEITAVSKSVININFQANDVYLVMSGDGTITETLNGKPYKTVAVSGYPRLYTLFTNKNDVSGLLGLSFTKGLEAYDFTFG
;
A
#
# COMPACT_ATOMS: atom_id res chain seq x y z
N MET A 1 -19.34 2.11 4.53
CA MET A 1 -19.64 1.81 3.12
C MET A 1 -21.08 1.33 3.01
N LYS A 2 -21.77 1.64 1.91
CA LYS A 2 -23.18 1.29 1.71
C LYS A 2 -23.40 0.28 0.56
N TYR A 3 -22.35 -0.14 -0.11
CA TYR A 3 -22.38 -1.14 -1.17
C TYR A 3 -21.98 -2.52 -0.64
N PRO A 4 -22.43 -3.61 -1.27
CA PRO A 4 -22.05 -4.96 -0.90
C PRO A 4 -20.52 -5.16 -1.00
N ILE A 5 -19.96 -5.89 -0.03
CA ILE A 5 -18.56 -6.29 -0.04
C ILE A 5 -18.51 -7.81 0.00
N ALA A 6 -17.78 -8.41 -0.93
CA ALA A 6 -17.48 -9.84 -0.91
C ALA A 6 -16.03 -10.04 -0.48
N VAL A 7 -15.81 -11.02 0.40
CA VAL A 7 -14.47 -11.39 0.85
C VAL A 7 -14.02 -12.62 0.06
N ASP A 8 -12.91 -12.50 -0.68
CA ASP A 8 -12.40 -13.51 -1.61
C ASP A 8 -11.09 -14.15 -1.09
N ASN A 9 -11.10 -14.64 0.15
CA ASN A 9 -9.90 -15.17 0.85
C ASN A 9 -9.20 -16.33 0.11
N ASN A 10 -9.90 -17.06 -0.72
CA ASN A 10 -9.36 -18.16 -1.51
C ASN A 10 -9.08 -17.78 -2.98
N LEU A 11 -9.17 -16.50 -3.32
CA LEU A 11 -8.95 -15.95 -4.65
C LEU A 11 -9.85 -16.58 -5.74
N ALA A 12 -11.02 -17.10 -5.39
CA ALA A 12 -11.92 -17.76 -6.33
C ALA A 12 -12.47 -16.76 -7.36
N THR A 13 -12.90 -15.58 -6.92
CA THR A 13 -13.37 -14.50 -7.79
C THR A 13 -12.21 -13.93 -8.61
N TRP A 14 -11.09 -13.68 -7.99
CA TRP A 14 -9.85 -13.23 -8.63
C TRP A 14 -9.49 -14.11 -9.81
N ASN A 15 -9.41 -15.43 -9.58
CA ASN A 15 -9.08 -16.40 -10.62
C ASN A 15 -10.16 -16.52 -11.70
N ALA A 16 -11.45 -16.42 -11.33
CA ALA A 16 -12.55 -16.46 -12.28
C ALA A 16 -12.53 -15.31 -13.29
N TYR A 17 -12.04 -14.13 -12.85
CA TYR A 17 -11.85 -12.97 -13.72
C TYR A 17 -10.47 -12.95 -14.41
N THR A 18 -9.60 -13.92 -14.12
CA THR A 18 -8.20 -13.94 -14.60
C THR A 18 -7.52 -12.61 -14.29
N ASN A 19 -7.72 -12.12 -13.06
CA ASN A 19 -7.20 -10.83 -12.66
C ASN A 19 -5.75 -10.96 -12.18
N ASP A 20 -4.89 -9.98 -12.56
CA ASP A 20 -3.47 -9.94 -12.20
C ASP A 20 -3.08 -8.59 -11.57
N TYR A 21 -4.04 -7.67 -11.37
CA TYR A 21 -3.75 -6.29 -10.94
C TYR A 21 -4.67 -5.81 -9.83
N TRP A 22 -4.17 -4.92 -8.96
CA TRP A 22 -4.93 -4.13 -8.00
C TRP A 22 -4.65 -2.63 -8.17
N PRO A 23 -5.68 -1.78 -8.04
CA PRO A 23 -7.09 -2.14 -8.15
C PRO A 23 -7.44 -2.57 -9.57
N ALA A 24 -8.53 -3.31 -9.71
CA ALA A 24 -9.10 -3.67 -11.00
C ALA A 24 -10.61 -3.45 -10.97
N GLU A 25 -11.13 -2.82 -12.01
CA GLU A 25 -12.55 -2.55 -12.18
C GLU A 25 -13.11 -3.31 -13.37
N TYR A 26 -14.24 -3.96 -13.18
CA TYR A 26 -14.97 -4.70 -14.23
C TYR A 26 -16.39 -4.14 -14.28
N LEU A 27 -16.71 -3.36 -15.31
CA LEU A 27 -18.07 -2.88 -15.54
C LEU A 27 -18.88 -3.92 -16.30
N ILE A 28 -19.94 -4.40 -15.67
CA ILE A 28 -20.77 -5.49 -16.15
C ILE A 28 -22.18 -4.94 -16.39
N ASP A 29 -22.76 -5.19 -17.56
CA ASP A 29 -24.10 -4.74 -17.91
C ASP A 29 -25.20 -5.62 -17.27
N ALA A 30 -26.47 -5.21 -17.45
CA ALA A 30 -27.62 -5.92 -16.93
C ALA A 30 -27.81 -7.34 -17.53
N GLN A 31 -27.12 -7.69 -18.58
CA GLN A 31 -27.11 -9.01 -19.19
C GLN A 31 -25.94 -9.88 -18.72
N GLY A 32 -25.12 -9.39 -17.79
CA GLY A 32 -23.95 -10.08 -17.25
C GLY A 32 -22.72 -10.07 -18.17
N VAL A 33 -22.68 -9.14 -19.15
CA VAL A 33 -21.56 -9.02 -20.08
C VAL A 33 -20.59 -7.97 -19.58
N ILE A 34 -19.30 -8.29 -19.50
CA ILE A 34 -18.23 -7.33 -19.19
C ILE A 34 -18.13 -6.34 -20.36
N ARG A 35 -18.32 -5.04 -20.07
CA ARG A 35 -18.29 -3.95 -21.04
C ARG A 35 -17.02 -3.12 -20.97
N HIS A 36 -16.36 -3.14 -19.81
CA HIS A 36 -15.11 -2.42 -19.60
C HIS A 36 -14.29 -3.13 -18.54
N VAL A 37 -12.98 -3.05 -18.69
CA VAL A 37 -12.01 -3.46 -17.66
C VAL A 37 -10.97 -2.34 -17.55
N ALA A 38 -10.72 -1.86 -16.34
CA ALA A 38 -9.65 -0.93 -16.04
C ALA A 38 -8.73 -1.53 -14.97
N TYR A 39 -7.43 -1.28 -15.09
CA TYR A 39 -6.41 -1.68 -14.14
C TYR A 39 -5.70 -0.45 -13.60
N GLY A 40 -5.51 -0.40 -12.28
CA GLY A 40 -4.94 0.74 -11.60
C GLY A 40 -5.97 1.82 -11.23
N GLU A 41 -5.48 2.87 -10.60
CA GLU A 41 -6.27 4.01 -10.17
C GLU A 41 -6.45 5.02 -11.31
N GLY A 42 -7.63 5.66 -11.39
CA GLY A 42 -7.85 6.83 -12.24
C GLY A 42 -9.06 6.74 -13.14
N ASP A 43 -9.12 7.64 -14.13
CA ASP A 43 -10.16 7.74 -15.17
C ASP A 43 -11.63 7.75 -14.68
N TYR A 44 -11.88 8.11 -13.41
CA TYR A 44 -13.20 8.10 -12.77
C TYR A 44 -14.29 8.80 -13.55
N GLY A 45 -13.95 9.83 -14.36
CA GLY A 45 -14.90 10.52 -15.22
C GLY A 45 -15.35 9.68 -16.43
N ALA A 46 -14.44 8.89 -17.00
CA ALA A 46 -14.75 7.95 -18.07
C ALA A 46 -15.59 6.78 -17.54
N ASP A 47 -15.20 6.23 -16.38
CA ASP A 47 -15.95 5.16 -15.73
C ASP A 47 -17.36 5.59 -15.36
N GLU A 48 -17.52 6.77 -14.75
CA GLU A 48 -18.85 7.32 -14.45
C GLU A 48 -19.68 7.49 -15.72
N SER A 49 -19.10 7.97 -16.81
CA SER A 49 -19.80 8.15 -18.09
C SER A 49 -20.28 6.81 -18.66
N LEU A 50 -19.46 5.77 -18.57
CA LEU A 50 -19.82 4.44 -19.03
C LEU A 50 -20.89 3.81 -18.12
N ILE A 51 -20.76 3.92 -16.79
CA ILE A 51 -21.77 3.48 -15.83
C ILE A 51 -23.12 4.13 -16.16
N ARG A 52 -23.17 5.43 -16.40
CA ARG A 52 -24.39 6.15 -16.79
C ARG A 52 -25.00 5.60 -18.07
N THR A 53 -24.16 5.33 -19.08
CA THR A 53 -24.59 4.73 -20.35
C THR A 53 -25.22 3.36 -20.13
N LEU A 54 -24.58 2.50 -19.33
CA LEU A 54 -25.07 1.15 -19.05
C LEU A 54 -26.39 1.19 -18.23
N LEU A 55 -26.49 2.08 -17.25
CA LEU A 55 -27.72 2.26 -16.46
C LEU A 55 -28.88 2.77 -17.33
N THR A 56 -28.65 3.74 -18.20
CA THR A 56 -29.66 4.25 -19.12
C THR A 56 -30.09 3.18 -20.15
N ALA A 57 -29.16 2.37 -20.61
CA ALA A 57 -29.47 1.24 -21.51
C ALA A 57 -30.33 0.17 -20.80
N ALA A 58 -30.03 -0.10 -19.53
CA ALA A 58 -30.79 -1.06 -18.72
C ALA A 58 -32.21 -0.54 -18.36
N ASN A 59 -32.33 0.75 -18.06
CA ASN A 59 -33.58 1.42 -17.72
C ASN A 59 -33.66 2.83 -18.33
N PRO A 60 -34.21 3.01 -19.52
CA PRO A 60 -34.29 4.30 -20.21
C PRO A 60 -35.11 5.38 -19.45
N THR A 61 -35.91 4.99 -18.47
CA THR A 61 -36.68 5.91 -17.67
C THR A 61 -36.02 6.34 -16.36
N GLU A 62 -34.85 5.79 -16.06
CA GLU A 62 -34.08 6.09 -14.85
C GLU A 62 -33.59 7.54 -14.84
N LYS A 63 -33.84 8.22 -13.72
CA LYS A 63 -33.33 9.58 -13.52
C LYS A 63 -32.03 9.50 -12.73
N LEU A 64 -30.92 9.59 -13.45
CA LEU A 64 -29.60 9.58 -12.83
C LEU A 64 -29.32 10.92 -12.11
N PRO A 65 -28.63 10.90 -10.95
CA PRO A 65 -28.18 12.12 -10.29
C PRO A 65 -27.17 12.87 -11.17
N PRO A 66 -26.87 14.15 -10.90
CA PRO A 66 -25.81 14.87 -11.60
C PRO A 66 -24.46 14.13 -11.52
N PRO A 67 -23.56 14.30 -12.51
CA PRO A 67 -22.22 13.75 -12.45
C PRO A 67 -21.45 14.19 -11.20
N THR A 68 -20.63 13.31 -10.66
CA THR A 68 -19.92 13.55 -9.40
C THR A 68 -18.70 14.45 -9.54
N ASN A 69 -18.11 14.53 -10.74
CA ASN A 69 -16.91 15.32 -11.04
C ASN A 69 -15.77 15.05 -10.02
N VAL A 70 -15.48 13.78 -9.78
CA VAL A 70 -14.39 13.38 -8.88
C VAL A 70 -13.07 13.89 -9.45
N ALA A 71 -12.32 14.64 -8.63
CA ALA A 71 -11.01 15.14 -9.05
C ALA A 71 -10.02 13.98 -9.19
N TYR A 72 -9.31 13.94 -10.30
CA TYR A 72 -8.20 13.04 -10.51
C TYR A 72 -7.05 13.43 -9.57
N ARG A 73 -6.62 12.52 -8.70
CA ARG A 73 -5.58 12.76 -7.70
C ARG A 73 -4.37 11.85 -7.85
N THR A 74 -4.31 11.06 -8.91
CA THR A 74 -3.13 10.24 -9.17
C THR A 74 -1.89 11.13 -9.26
N PRO A 75 -0.79 10.79 -8.58
CA PRO A 75 0.45 11.54 -8.66
C PRO A 75 0.90 11.69 -10.11
N THR A 76 1.33 12.89 -10.49
CA THR A 76 1.83 13.18 -11.85
C THR A 76 3.32 12.94 -12.01
N GLN A 77 4.00 12.58 -10.90
CA GLN A 77 5.42 12.24 -10.85
C GLN A 77 5.58 10.80 -10.36
N GLU A 78 6.70 10.17 -10.70
CA GLU A 78 7.02 8.85 -10.17
C GLU A 78 7.13 8.91 -8.65
N THR A 79 6.31 8.14 -7.95
CA THR A 79 6.41 7.89 -6.52
C THR A 79 7.33 6.71 -6.26
N SER A 80 7.78 6.56 -5.02
CA SER A 80 8.46 5.33 -4.60
C SER A 80 7.58 4.12 -4.88
N PRO A 81 8.16 2.99 -5.34
CA PRO A 81 7.39 1.78 -5.59
C PRO A 81 6.92 1.16 -4.28
N GLU A 82 5.75 0.52 -4.31
CA GLU A 82 5.28 -0.33 -3.21
C GLU A 82 6.35 -1.35 -2.83
N SER A 83 6.55 -1.58 -1.54
CA SER A 83 7.66 -2.39 -1.05
C SER A 83 7.20 -3.38 0.02
N TYR A 84 7.17 -4.66 -0.36
CA TYR A 84 6.76 -5.76 0.52
C TYR A 84 7.90 -6.16 1.45
N LEU A 85 7.56 -6.45 2.72
CA LEU A 85 8.52 -6.71 3.77
C LEU A 85 8.66 -8.20 4.11
N GLY A 86 7.71 -9.05 3.70
CA GLY A 86 7.78 -10.49 3.86
C GLY A 86 8.60 -11.17 2.76
N TYR A 87 9.20 -12.33 3.07
CA TYR A 87 10.08 -13.02 2.12
C TYR A 87 9.36 -13.62 0.90
N THR A 88 8.04 -13.86 0.97
CA THR A 88 7.27 -14.40 -0.17
C THR A 88 7.30 -13.46 -1.39
N TYR A 89 7.37 -12.16 -1.13
CA TYR A 89 7.40 -11.11 -2.15
C TYR A 89 8.79 -10.44 -2.23
N ALA A 90 9.87 -11.19 -1.95
CA ALA A 90 11.23 -10.64 -1.91
C ALA A 90 11.67 -10.01 -3.24
N SER A 91 11.12 -10.43 -4.38
CA SER A 91 11.36 -9.82 -5.70
C SER A 91 10.76 -8.41 -5.84
N GLU A 92 9.76 -8.09 -5.02
CA GLU A 92 9.07 -6.79 -4.95
C GLU A 92 9.48 -6.02 -3.69
N SER A 93 10.53 -6.50 -3.02
CA SER A 93 11.13 -5.83 -1.87
C SER A 93 12.31 -4.98 -2.32
N TYR A 94 12.26 -3.71 -2.02
CA TYR A 94 13.35 -2.75 -2.31
C TYR A 94 14.33 -2.63 -1.14
N LEU A 95 14.62 -3.76 -0.48
CA LEU A 95 15.59 -3.85 0.61
C LEU A 95 17.02 -3.70 0.08
N VAL A 96 17.80 -2.82 0.70
CA VAL A 96 19.23 -2.69 0.46
C VAL A 96 20.06 -3.04 1.70
N GLY A 97 21.29 -3.49 1.48
CA GLY A 97 22.21 -3.88 2.56
C GLY A 97 22.10 -5.34 2.98
N GLY A 98 21.43 -6.19 2.18
CA GLY A 98 21.30 -7.62 2.40
C GLY A 98 20.00 -8.20 1.86
N SER A 99 19.74 -9.45 2.19
CA SER A 99 18.49 -10.16 1.90
C SER A 99 17.82 -10.60 3.20
N LEU A 100 16.52 -10.86 3.15
CA LEU A 100 15.80 -11.44 4.28
C LEU A 100 16.32 -12.87 4.58
N SER A 101 16.30 -13.21 5.86
CA SER A 101 16.61 -14.57 6.34
C SER A 101 15.30 -15.23 6.76
N ASP A 102 14.81 -16.14 5.93
CA ASP A 102 13.46 -16.71 6.02
C ASP A 102 13.24 -17.50 7.31
N ASN A 103 12.16 -17.18 8.02
CA ASN A 103 11.69 -17.87 9.23
C ASN A 103 12.70 -17.93 10.40
N VAL A 104 13.65 -16.98 10.45
CA VAL A 104 14.63 -16.88 11.54
C VAL A 104 14.80 -15.44 11.99
N VAL A 105 15.28 -15.28 13.23
CA VAL A 105 15.74 -13.98 13.73
C VAL A 105 17.13 -13.72 13.21
N ALA A 106 17.31 -12.64 12.47
CA ALA A 106 18.61 -12.20 11.96
C ALA A 106 18.93 -10.77 12.41
N THR A 107 20.23 -10.44 12.41
CA THR A 107 20.70 -9.07 12.69
C THR A 107 21.07 -8.39 11.39
N TYR A 108 20.46 -7.25 11.16
CA TYR A 108 20.68 -6.43 9.96
C TYR A 108 21.48 -5.17 10.29
N GLN A 109 22.17 -4.65 9.27
CA GLN A 109 22.91 -3.40 9.35
C GLN A 109 22.53 -2.52 8.16
N SER A 110 22.01 -1.33 8.45
CA SER A 110 21.67 -0.36 7.42
C SER A 110 22.93 0.20 6.78
N PRO A 111 23.05 0.23 5.44
CA PRO A 111 24.12 0.92 4.76
C PRO A 111 24.00 2.44 4.97
N SER A 112 25.11 3.16 4.76
CA SER A 112 25.13 4.63 4.88
C SER A 112 24.38 5.34 3.75
N ASN A 113 24.21 4.68 2.61
CA ASN A 113 23.49 5.21 1.45
C ASN A 113 22.32 4.29 1.12
N ILE A 114 21.11 4.86 1.09
CA ILE A 114 19.88 4.19 0.70
C ILE A 114 19.35 4.96 -0.52
N PRO A 115 19.27 4.33 -1.71
CA PRO A 115 18.70 4.99 -2.89
C PRO A 115 17.25 5.39 -2.68
N VAL A 116 16.76 6.39 -3.40
CA VAL A 116 15.34 6.76 -3.38
C VAL A 116 14.49 5.57 -3.83
N GLY A 117 13.36 5.35 -3.17
CA GLY A 117 12.49 4.19 -3.38
C GLY A 117 12.93 2.92 -2.68
N ASN A 118 14.06 2.94 -1.95
CA ASN A 118 14.57 1.77 -1.24
C ASN A 118 14.52 1.95 0.28
N PHE A 119 14.49 0.81 0.99
CA PHE A 119 14.62 0.79 2.44
C PHE A 119 15.78 -0.08 2.91
N ALA A 120 16.21 0.14 4.13
CA ALA A 120 17.22 -0.67 4.82
C ALA A 120 16.78 -0.97 6.24
N MET A 121 17.22 -2.11 6.75
CA MET A 121 16.93 -2.57 8.10
C MET A 121 18.17 -2.50 8.98
N SER A 122 17.97 -2.27 10.27
CA SER A 122 19.01 -2.49 11.28
C SER A 122 18.40 -3.06 12.57
N GLY A 123 19.29 -3.65 13.42
CA GLY A 123 18.84 -4.39 14.61
C GLY A 123 18.37 -5.80 14.29
N GLN A 124 17.59 -6.39 15.19
CA GLN A 124 17.15 -7.77 15.05
C GLN A 124 15.71 -7.83 14.58
N TRP A 125 15.48 -8.62 13.54
CA TRP A 125 14.18 -8.85 12.93
C TRP A 125 13.96 -10.33 12.66
N TYR A 126 12.74 -10.80 12.86
CA TYR A 126 12.26 -12.07 12.31
C TYR A 126 11.60 -11.78 10.96
N ALA A 127 11.89 -12.57 9.93
CA ALA A 127 11.25 -12.45 8.63
C ALA A 127 10.28 -13.62 8.43
N GLY A 128 8.99 -13.32 8.36
CA GLY A 128 7.91 -14.24 8.03
C GLY A 128 7.57 -14.19 6.53
N PRO A 129 6.58 -14.99 6.10
CA PRO A 129 6.15 -15.04 4.70
C PRO A 129 5.65 -13.70 4.16
N GLN A 130 4.90 -12.95 4.97
CA GLN A 130 4.23 -11.71 4.58
C GLN A 130 4.67 -10.50 5.38
N GLU A 131 5.40 -10.68 6.48
CA GLU A 131 5.76 -9.64 7.43
C GLU A 131 7.20 -9.77 7.91
N ILE A 132 7.69 -8.69 8.52
CA ILE A 132 8.84 -8.72 9.42
C ILE A 132 8.40 -8.32 10.82
N THR A 133 8.94 -9.01 11.85
CA THR A 133 8.61 -8.74 13.25
C THR A 133 9.82 -8.14 13.97
N ALA A 134 9.60 -7.04 14.66
CA ALA A 134 10.63 -6.36 15.46
C ALA A 134 11.03 -7.18 16.69
N VAL A 135 12.32 -7.46 16.86
CA VAL A 135 12.86 -8.26 17.98
C VAL A 135 13.66 -7.42 18.97
N SER A 136 14.66 -6.69 18.48
CA SER A 136 15.51 -5.85 19.33
C SER A 136 16.22 -4.77 18.53
N LYS A 137 16.15 -3.52 19.01
CA LYS A 137 16.74 -2.35 18.36
C LYS A 137 16.37 -2.25 16.87
N SER A 138 15.15 -2.66 16.57
CA SER A 138 14.64 -2.81 15.21
C SER A 138 14.33 -1.45 14.61
N VAL A 139 15.04 -1.09 13.55
CA VAL A 139 14.87 0.17 12.82
C VAL A 139 14.75 -0.12 11.33
N ILE A 140 13.82 0.55 10.67
CA ILE A 140 13.75 0.65 9.20
C ILE A 140 14.07 2.10 8.82
N ASN A 141 14.94 2.27 7.84
CA ASN A 141 15.15 3.54 7.17
C ASN A 141 14.66 3.42 5.73
N ILE A 142 13.72 4.28 5.32
CA ILE A 142 13.20 4.33 3.95
C ILE A 142 13.46 5.71 3.34
N ASN A 143 14.13 5.71 2.19
CA ASN A 143 14.35 6.91 1.40
C ASN A 143 13.27 6.99 0.34
N PHE A 144 12.29 7.87 0.54
CA PHE A 144 11.08 7.94 -0.26
C PHE A 144 11.01 9.18 -1.14
N GLN A 145 10.19 9.09 -2.18
CA GLN A 145 9.64 10.21 -2.94
C GLN A 145 8.13 10.00 -3.08
N ALA A 146 7.33 10.84 -2.44
CA ALA A 146 5.87 10.75 -2.41
C ALA A 146 5.23 11.98 -1.74
N ASN A 147 3.92 12.15 -1.92
CA ASN A 147 3.10 13.04 -1.10
C ASN A 147 2.82 12.41 0.27
N ASP A 148 2.49 11.13 0.25
CA ASP A 148 2.10 10.36 1.43
C ASP A 148 2.91 9.08 1.52
N VAL A 149 3.29 8.69 2.73
CA VAL A 149 3.95 7.41 3.03
C VAL A 149 3.11 6.67 4.05
N TYR A 150 2.77 5.44 3.72
CA TYR A 150 2.00 4.55 4.56
C TYR A 150 2.75 3.26 4.83
N LEU A 151 2.40 2.59 5.94
CA LEU A 151 2.90 1.28 6.29
C LEU A 151 1.77 0.44 6.89
N VAL A 152 1.58 -0.77 6.40
CA VAL A 152 0.68 -1.73 7.03
C VAL A 152 1.40 -2.39 8.20
N MET A 153 0.79 -2.31 9.39
CA MET A 153 1.36 -2.84 10.63
C MET A 153 0.32 -3.48 11.53
N SER A 154 0.77 -4.39 12.40
CA SER A 154 -0.02 -5.01 13.45
C SER A 154 0.76 -5.14 14.77
N GLY A 155 0.06 -5.61 15.81
CA GLY A 155 0.59 -5.75 17.17
C GLY A 155 0.26 -4.56 18.05
N ASP A 156 0.82 -4.54 19.27
CA ASP A 156 0.58 -3.48 20.25
C ASP A 156 1.89 -2.83 20.66
N GLY A 157 2.04 -1.55 20.33
CA GLY A 157 3.28 -0.82 20.60
C GLY A 157 3.34 0.55 19.96
N THR A 158 4.55 1.04 19.74
CA THR A 158 4.80 2.36 19.14
C THR A 158 5.94 2.31 18.12
N ILE A 159 5.84 3.18 17.11
CA ILE A 159 6.97 3.54 16.26
C ILE A 159 7.35 4.98 16.59
N THR A 160 8.64 5.20 16.82
CA THR A 160 9.21 6.56 16.88
C THR A 160 9.84 6.89 15.54
N GLU A 161 9.45 8.01 14.97
CA GLU A 161 9.86 8.43 13.64
C GLU A 161 10.87 9.58 13.67
N THR A 162 11.81 9.51 12.75
CA THR A 162 12.67 10.64 12.38
C THR A 162 12.50 10.97 10.90
N LEU A 163 12.54 12.25 10.55
CA LEU A 163 12.57 12.71 9.16
C LEU A 163 13.88 13.45 8.91
N ASN A 164 14.66 12.96 7.95
CA ASN A 164 16.00 13.50 7.63
C ASN A 164 16.90 13.61 8.87
N GLY A 165 16.85 12.59 9.75
CA GLY A 165 17.63 12.50 10.97
C GLY A 165 17.13 13.35 12.14
N LYS A 166 16.02 14.08 12.00
CA LYS A 166 15.42 14.89 13.07
C LYS A 166 14.17 14.18 13.63
N PRO A 167 13.91 14.27 14.94
CA PRO A 167 12.67 13.75 15.52
C PRO A 167 11.44 14.29 14.76
N TYR A 168 10.51 13.40 14.44
CA TYR A 168 9.32 13.77 13.68
C TYR A 168 8.03 13.54 14.47
N LYS A 169 7.62 12.29 14.64
CA LYS A 169 6.43 11.96 15.45
C LYS A 169 6.53 10.54 16.05
N THR A 170 5.53 10.17 16.83
CA THR A 170 5.33 8.81 17.33
C THR A 170 3.96 8.33 16.88
N VAL A 171 3.89 7.09 16.36
CA VAL A 171 2.66 6.43 15.93
C VAL A 171 2.37 5.28 16.88
N ALA A 172 1.18 5.28 17.47
CA ALA A 172 0.69 4.16 18.25
C ALA A 172 0.11 3.09 17.31
N VAL A 173 0.56 1.86 17.46
CA VAL A 173 0.10 0.70 16.70
C VAL A 173 -0.69 -0.21 17.62
N SER A 174 -1.83 -0.75 17.18
CA SER A 174 -2.63 -1.68 17.98
C SER A 174 -3.47 -2.61 17.13
N GLY A 175 -3.54 -3.88 17.54
CA GLY A 175 -4.45 -4.89 17.02
C GLY A 175 -4.04 -5.50 15.68
N TYR A 176 -5.05 -5.79 14.84
CA TYR A 176 -4.87 -6.46 13.55
C TYR A 176 -4.18 -5.59 12.50
N PRO A 177 -3.66 -6.20 11.41
CA PRO A 177 -3.01 -5.45 10.33
C PRO A 177 -3.92 -4.35 9.77
N ARG A 178 -3.39 -3.13 9.69
CA ARG A 178 -4.05 -1.96 9.09
C ARG A 178 -3.04 -0.93 8.63
N LEU A 179 -3.49 -0.03 7.77
CA LEU A 179 -2.68 1.05 7.24
C LEU A 179 -2.48 2.16 8.27
N TYR A 180 -1.24 2.59 8.43
CA TYR A 180 -0.85 3.74 9.26
C TYR A 180 -0.17 4.79 8.39
N THR A 181 -0.57 6.05 8.55
CA THR A 181 0.06 7.18 7.86
C THR A 181 1.34 7.58 8.60
N LEU A 182 2.48 7.43 7.94
CA LEU A 182 3.80 7.79 8.45
C LEU A 182 4.18 9.23 8.07
N PHE A 183 3.85 9.65 6.86
CA PHE A 183 4.15 10.98 6.36
C PHE A 183 3.01 11.47 5.47
N THR A 184 2.77 12.78 5.45
CA THR A 184 1.85 13.44 4.53
C THR A 184 2.32 14.84 4.20
N ASN A 185 2.19 15.22 2.94
CA ASN A 185 2.50 16.56 2.45
C ASN A 185 1.54 16.93 1.30
N LYS A 186 1.46 18.22 0.97
CA LYS A 186 0.64 18.70 -0.15
C LYS A 186 1.27 18.41 -1.51
N ASN A 187 2.59 18.34 -1.54
CA ASN A 187 3.37 18.13 -2.75
C ASN A 187 4.24 16.89 -2.58
N ASP A 188 4.58 16.30 -3.70
CA ASP A 188 5.58 15.25 -3.76
C ASP A 188 6.94 15.75 -3.29
N VAL A 189 7.55 15.05 -2.33
CA VAL A 189 8.84 15.37 -1.76
C VAL A 189 9.68 14.13 -1.54
N SER A 190 10.99 14.28 -1.60
CA SER A 190 11.92 13.22 -1.18
C SER A 190 12.31 13.39 0.28
N GLY A 191 12.50 12.30 0.98
CA GLY A 191 12.92 12.31 2.38
C GLY A 191 13.38 10.95 2.89
N LEU A 192 14.16 10.98 3.96
CA LEU A 192 14.57 9.77 4.68
C LEU A 192 13.78 9.65 5.98
N LEU A 193 12.86 8.68 6.05
CA LEU A 193 12.18 8.30 7.28
C LEU A 193 12.98 7.22 8.00
N GLY A 194 13.30 7.45 9.27
CA GLY A 194 13.82 6.44 10.18
C GLY A 194 12.73 6.03 11.15
N LEU A 195 12.42 4.74 11.21
CA LEU A 195 11.32 4.16 11.98
C LEU A 195 11.89 3.21 13.03
N SER A 196 11.80 3.58 14.31
CA SER A 196 12.23 2.72 15.43
C SER A 196 11.03 2.02 16.02
N PHE A 197 11.04 0.69 15.99
CA PHE A 197 9.92 -0.17 16.40
C PHE A 197 10.07 -0.67 17.82
N THR A 198 8.98 -0.69 18.59
CA THR A 198 8.91 -1.50 19.80
C THR A 198 8.87 -2.98 19.43
N LYS A 199 9.44 -3.82 20.31
CA LYS A 199 9.47 -5.28 20.13
C LYS A 199 8.06 -5.85 19.95
N GLY A 200 7.92 -6.79 19.01
CA GLY A 200 6.68 -7.52 18.74
C GLY A 200 5.77 -6.85 17.72
N LEU A 201 6.09 -5.64 17.26
CA LEU A 201 5.36 -5.05 16.14
C LEU A 201 5.73 -5.76 14.84
N GLU A 202 4.73 -5.96 14.00
CA GLU A 202 4.83 -6.54 12.67
C GLU A 202 4.63 -5.46 11.61
N ALA A 203 5.41 -5.52 10.54
CA ALA A 203 5.31 -4.63 9.39
C ALA A 203 5.24 -5.46 8.10
N TYR A 204 4.35 -5.07 7.18
CA TYR A 204 3.97 -5.88 6.01
C TYR A 204 4.41 -5.26 4.70
N ASP A 205 3.97 -4.04 4.40
CA ASP A 205 4.31 -3.34 3.17
C ASP A 205 4.26 -1.83 3.32
N PHE A 206 5.15 -1.15 2.60
CA PHE A 206 5.06 0.30 2.36
C PHE A 206 4.25 0.56 1.11
N THR A 207 3.34 1.54 1.19
CA THR A 207 2.62 2.08 0.04
C THR A 207 2.70 3.62 0.03
N PHE A 208 2.58 4.22 -1.13
CA PHE A 208 2.86 5.63 -1.37
C PHE A 208 1.73 6.27 -2.16
N GLY A 209 1.45 7.56 -1.87
CA GLY A 209 0.43 8.37 -2.54
C GLY A 209 0.92 9.76 -2.92
#